data_b1db63e9dae11d219f3be65443bcf0a5
#
_entry.id   b1db63e9dae11d219f3be65443bcf0a5
#
_cell.length_a   1.000
_cell.length_b   1.000
_cell.length_c   1.000
_cell.angle_alpha   90.00
_cell.angle_beta   90.00
_cell.angle_gamma   90.00
#
_symmetry.space_group_name_H-M   'P 1'
#
loop_
_entity.id
_entity.type
_entity.pdbx_description
1 polymer ?
#
loop_
_entity_poly.entity_id
_entity_poly.type
_entity_poly.pdbx_seq_one_letter_code
_entity_poly.pdbx_strand_id
1 'polypeptide(L)'
;MNIGSYSLLVARPSASLGWWPRIATGAAIVAVLWWAARGAQVSVTELSKGLPWIGDFLGRMFPPNWAFIDKLIVPAVETIQIAIWGTLLAVVLAVPFCFLAARNLTPNAVVFQITRQFFNITRGINEIILALVFVAAVGLGPFPGVLALAVHGAGMLGKFFSESIEEIDQGPIEALRSTGAGPVQIIIFGVLPQVITAWIAVVLYRFETNLRQATVLGMVGAGGIGFELVGSMKLFQYQDTSMCILVIIAMVMVADYISTRLRAWIQKGAH
;
A
#
# COMPACT_ATOMS: atom_id res chain seq x y z
N MET A 1 20.79 28.76 52.98
CA MET A 1 19.64 28.50 52.11
C MET A 1 19.91 27.17 51.41
N ASN A 2 19.28 26.09 51.89
CA ASN A 2 19.65 24.70 51.64
C ASN A 2 18.85 24.21 50.40
N ILE A 3 19.54 23.98 49.29
CA ILE A 3 18.91 23.45 48.05
C ILE A 3 18.88 21.95 48.20
N GLY A 4 17.70 21.43 48.57
CA GLY A 4 17.43 19.99 48.69
C GLY A 4 17.61 19.29 47.35
N SER A 5 18.51 18.32 47.34
CA SER A 5 18.73 17.33 46.27
C SER A 5 17.50 16.44 46.10
N TYR A 6 16.70 16.71 45.09
CA TYR A 6 15.69 15.76 44.63
C TYR A 6 16.40 14.59 43.91
N SER A 7 16.73 13.57 44.66
CA SER A 7 17.09 12.26 44.07
C SER A 7 15.83 11.68 43.43
N LEU A 8 15.75 11.79 42.11
CA LEU A 8 14.81 11.01 41.31
C LEU A 8 15.11 9.52 41.55
N LEU A 9 14.37 8.91 42.46
CA LEU A 9 14.29 7.46 42.59
C LEU A 9 13.70 6.90 41.28
N VAL A 10 14.57 6.70 40.29
CA VAL A 10 14.25 5.81 39.18
C VAL A 10 14.06 4.43 39.79
N ALA A 11 12.82 4.04 40.01
CA ALA A 11 12.45 2.71 40.41
C ALA A 11 13.00 1.74 39.35
N ARG A 12 14.15 1.14 39.61
CA ARG A 12 14.62 -0.01 38.86
C ARG A 12 13.53 -1.08 39.00
N PRO A 13 13.02 -1.64 37.92
CA PRO A 13 12.17 -2.81 38.02
C PRO A 13 13.03 -3.97 38.53
N SER A 14 13.09 -4.14 39.81
CA SER A 14 13.66 -5.30 40.49
C SER A 14 12.59 -6.41 40.49
N ALA A 15 12.41 -7.03 39.35
CA ALA A 15 11.89 -8.36 39.31
C ALA A 15 12.92 -9.20 38.56
N SER A 16 13.82 -9.80 39.26
CA SER A 16 14.44 -11.04 38.83
C SER A 16 13.30 -12.04 38.64
N LEU A 17 12.63 -11.94 37.49
CA LEU A 17 11.67 -12.94 37.07
C LEU A 17 12.46 -14.25 37.08
N GLY A 18 12.17 -15.15 38.04
CA GLY A 18 12.84 -16.45 38.13
C GLY A 18 12.85 -17.11 36.76
N TRP A 19 13.77 -18.02 36.52
CA TRP A 19 13.91 -18.72 35.22
C TRP A 19 12.63 -19.43 34.75
N TRP A 20 11.70 -19.73 35.66
CA TRP A 20 10.41 -20.34 35.36
C TRP A 20 9.52 -19.61 34.36
N PRO A 21 9.24 -18.31 34.45
CA PRO A 21 8.42 -17.66 33.48
C PRO A 21 9.09 -17.56 32.11
N ARG A 22 10.43 -17.52 32.05
CA ARG A 22 11.15 -17.56 30.76
C ARG A 22 10.98 -18.92 30.08
N ILE A 23 11.03 -20.02 30.82
CA ILE A 23 10.77 -21.37 30.29
C ILE A 23 9.30 -21.52 29.93
N ALA A 24 8.37 -21.05 30.74
CA ALA A 24 6.94 -21.10 30.44
C ALA A 24 6.61 -20.30 29.17
N THR A 25 7.20 -19.11 28.99
CA THR A 25 7.05 -18.31 27.76
C THR A 25 7.66 -19.03 26.56
N GLY A 26 8.85 -19.62 26.71
CA GLY A 26 9.48 -20.40 25.64
C GLY A 26 8.65 -21.61 25.23
N ALA A 27 8.15 -22.37 26.22
CA ALA A 27 7.26 -23.51 25.98
C ALA A 27 5.94 -23.09 25.30
N ALA A 28 5.34 -21.97 25.71
CA ALA A 28 4.15 -21.44 25.09
C ALA A 28 4.39 -21.03 23.62
N ILE A 29 5.52 -20.37 23.33
CA ILE A 29 5.89 -20.01 21.95
C ILE A 29 6.07 -21.27 21.10
N VAL A 30 6.81 -22.27 21.59
CA VAL A 30 7.02 -23.54 20.88
C VAL A 30 5.69 -24.26 20.65
N ALA A 31 4.80 -24.31 21.64
CA ALA A 31 3.49 -24.93 21.51
C ALA A 31 2.63 -24.21 20.44
N VAL A 32 2.63 -22.87 20.40
CA VAL A 32 1.91 -22.08 19.39
C VAL A 32 2.50 -22.31 18.00
N LEU A 33 3.83 -22.31 17.86
CA LEU A 33 4.49 -22.59 16.58
C LEU A 33 4.21 -24.01 16.09
N TRP A 34 4.24 -24.98 16.97
CA TRP A 34 3.93 -26.37 16.64
C TRP A 34 2.46 -26.55 16.21
N TRP A 35 1.53 -25.95 16.96
CA TRP A 35 0.12 -25.93 16.61
C TRP A 35 -0.11 -25.26 15.25
N ALA A 36 0.51 -24.10 15.01
CA ALA A 36 0.43 -23.38 13.75
C ALA A 36 1.04 -24.19 12.59
N ALA A 37 2.21 -24.82 12.80
CA ALA A 37 2.85 -25.65 11.78
C ALA A 37 2.01 -26.87 11.41
N ARG A 38 1.35 -27.49 12.40
CA ARG A 38 0.41 -28.59 12.13
C ARG A 38 -0.82 -28.13 11.37
N GLY A 39 -1.43 -27.01 11.78
CA GLY A 39 -2.60 -26.45 11.09
C GLY A 39 -2.32 -26.01 9.65
N ALA A 40 -1.14 -25.45 9.43
CA ALA A 40 -0.66 -25.04 8.10
C ALA A 40 -0.05 -26.21 7.28
N GLN A 41 -0.01 -27.42 7.81
CA GLN A 41 0.59 -28.62 7.17
C GLN A 41 2.03 -28.37 6.68
N VAL A 42 2.81 -27.59 7.43
CA VAL A 42 4.21 -27.31 7.10
C VAL A 42 5.01 -28.61 7.14
N SER A 43 5.49 -29.05 5.97
CA SER A 43 6.23 -30.29 5.80
C SER A 43 7.53 -30.05 5.04
N VAL A 44 8.66 -30.20 5.75
CA VAL A 44 10.00 -30.14 5.13
C VAL A 44 10.18 -31.27 4.11
N THR A 45 9.54 -32.42 4.36
CA THR A 45 9.59 -33.57 3.46
C THR A 45 8.90 -33.29 2.12
N GLU A 46 7.76 -32.60 2.15
CA GLU A 46 7.08 -32.21 0.89
C GLU A 46 7.87 -31.15 0.13
N LEU A 47 8.47 -30.19 0.88
CA LEU A 47 9.35 -29.20 0.24
C LEU A 47 10.53 -29.86 -0.45
N SER A 48 11.21 -30.81 0.21
CA SER A 48 12.35 -31.53 -0.38
C SER A 48 11.96 -32.37 -1.61
N LYS A 49 10.78 -32.98 -1.61
CA LYS A 49 10.23 -33.69 -2.77
C LYS A 49 9.80 -32.75 -3.91
N GLY A 50 9.41 -31.52 -3.58
CA GLY A 50 9.02 -30.49 -4.55
C GLY A 50 10.20 -29.84 -5.25
N LEU A 51 11.40 -29.80 -4.65
CA LEU A 51 12.57 -29.13 -5.25
C LEU A 51 12.91 -29.60 -6.68
N PRO A 52 12.92 -30.89 -7.03
CA PRO A 52 13.17 -31.34 -8.41
C PRO A 52 12.11 -30.81 -9.39
N TRP A 53 10.84 -30.78 -8.97
CA TRP A 53 9.75 -30.24 -9.80
C TRP A 53 9.85 -28.75 -10.04
N ILE A 54 10.30 -27.99 -9.02
CA ILE A 54 10.60 -26.55 -9.17
C ILE A 54 11.75 -26.37 -10.18
N GLY A 55 12.79 -27.18 -10.11
CA GLY A 55 13.92 -27.15 -11.05
C GLY A 55 13.48 -27.45 -12.50
N ASP A 56 12.66 -28.47 -12.70
CA ASP A 56 12.10 -28.81 -14.02
C ASP A 56 11.19 -27.69 -14.55
N PHE A 57 10.32 -27.14 -13.70
CA PHE A 57 9.44 -26.03 -14.06
C PHE A 57 10.25 -24.80 -14.50
N LEU A 58 11.25 -24.38 -13.71
CA LEU A 58 12.13 -23.28 -14.05
C LEU A 58 12.93 -23.57 -15.34
N GLY A 59 13.39 -24.81 -15.53
CA GLY A 59 14.08 -25.22 -16.75
C GLY A 59 13.21 -25.08 -18.01
N ARG A 60 11.92 -25.36 -17.91
CA ARG A 60 10.96 -25.18 -19.02
C ARG A 60 10.64 -23.72 -19.34
N MET A 61 10.87 -22.81 -18.39
CA MET A 61 10.68 -21.36 -18.58
C MET A 61 11.82 -20.74 -19.42
N PHE A 62 12.96 -21.41 -19.55
CA PHE A 62 14.12 -20.91 -20.30
C PHE A 62 14.35 -21.73 -21.59
N PRO A 63 14.75 -21.05 -22.72
CA PRO A 63 14.85 -19.61 -22.89
C PRO A 63 13.50 -18.91 -22.99
N PRO A 64 13.36 -17.63 -22.54
CA PRO A 64 12.15 -16.84 -22.73
C PRO A 64 11.80 -16.67 -24.21
N ASN A 65 10.52 -16.64 -24.52
CA ASN A 65 10.06 -16.40 -25.89
C ASN A 65 10.08 -14.92 -26.24
N TRP A 66 11.17 -14.44 -26.84
CA TRP A 66 11.32 -13.02 -27.24
C TRP A 66 10.28 -12.57 -28.26
N ALA A 67 9.77 -13.46 -29.12
CA ALA A 67 8.74 -13.11 -30.09
C ALA A 67 7.39 -12.78 -29.42
N PHE A 68 7.21 -13.17 -28.15
CA PHE A 68 6.00 -12.86 -27.39
C PHE A 68 5.94 -11.43 -26.89
N ILE A 69 7.07 -10.68 -26.90
CA ILE A 69 7.15 -9.31 -26.38
C ILE A 69 6.18 -8.36 -27.09
N ASP A 70 6.01 -8.53 -28.41
CA ASP A 70 5.10 -7.65 -29.19
C ASP A 70 3.64 -7.75 -28.72
N LYS A 71 3.22 -8.95 -28.27
CA LYS A 71 1.89 -9.16 -27.71
C LYS A 71 1.72 -8.58 -26.30
N LEU A 72 2.82 -8.38 -25.56
CA LEU A 72 2.80 -7.87 -24.21
C LEU A 72 2.80 -6.33 -24.13
N ILE A 73 3.12 -5.63 -25.20
CA ILE A 73 3.18 -4.16 -25.22
C ILE A 73 1.82 -3.56 -24.82
N VAL A 74 0.75 -3.99 -25.46
CA VAL A 74 -0.60 -3.45 -25.18
C VAL A 74 -1.05 -3.77 -23.77
N PRO A 75 -0.99 -5.03 -23.26
CA PRO A 75 -1.31 -5.35 -21.86
C PRO A 75 -0.43 -4.65 -20.85
N ALA A 76 0.85 -4.41 -21.14
CA ALA A 76 1.75 -3.67 -20.26
C ALA A 76 1.33 -2.18 -20.14
N VAL A 77 1.05 -1.54 -21.27
CA VAL A 77 0.52 -0.16 -21.30
C VAL A 77 -0.81 -0.08 -20.55
N GLU A 78 -1.71 -1.04 -20.77
CA GLU A 78 -2.98 -1.12 -20.06
C GLU A 78 -2.78 -1.22 -18.54
N THR A 79 -1.83 -2.01 -18.07
CA THR A 79 -1.48 -2.10 -16.64
C THR A 79 -1.03 -0.75 -16.07
N ILE A 80 -0.21 -0.01 -16.81
CA ILE A 80 0.22 1.33 -16.41
C ILE A 80 -0.98 2.28 -16.34
N GLN A 81 -1.88 2.24 -17.33
CA GLN A 81 -3.09 3.05 -17.36
C GLN A 81 -4.02 2.74 -16.18
N ILE A 82 -4.21 1.47 -15.83
CA ILE A 82 -4.96 1.05 -14.64
C ILE A 82 -4.34 1.65 -13.37
N ALA A 83 -3.02 1.60 -13.22
CA ALA A 83 -2.32 2.15 -12.07
C ALA A 83 -2.44 3.69 -11.98
N ILE A 84 -2.32 4.41 -13.12
CA ILE A 84 -2.47 5.86 -13.19
C ILE A 84 -3.89 6.27 -12.79
N TRP A 85 -4.90 5.72 -13.47
CA TRP A 85 -6.29 6.07 -13.20
C TRP A 85 -6.75 5.64 -11.81
N GLY A 86 -6.33 4.45 -11.34
CA GLY A 86 -6.60 3.99 -9.98
C GLY A 86 -6.02 4.93 -8.92
N THR A 87 -4.80 5.44 -9.15
CA THR A 87 -4.17 6.40 -8.24
C THR A 87 -4.86 7.78 -8.32
N LEU A 88 -5.13 8.28 -9.52
CA LEU A 88 -5.78 9.58 -9.71
C LEU A 88 -7.17 9.62 -9.05
N LEU A 89 -8.00 8.60 -9.31
CA LEU A 89 -9.32 8.51 -8.69
C LEU A 89 -9.23 8.33 -7.18
N ALA A 90 -8.23 7.59 -6.67
CA ALA A 90 -8.00 7.47 -5.24
C ALA A 90 -7.70 8.84 -4.60
N VAL A 91 -6.88 9.68 -5.24
CA VAL A 91 -6.59 11.05 -4.79
C VAL A 91 -7.86 11.91 -4.82
N VAL A 92 -8.60 11.89 -5.93
CA VAL A 92 -9.86 12.66 -6.09
C VAL A 92 -10.87 12.29 -5.01
N LEU A 93 -10.97 11.01 -4.65
CA LEU A 93 -11.85 10.55 -3.58
C LEU A 93 -11.29 10.86 -2.18
N ALA A 94 -9.96 10.79 -1.98
CA ALA A 94 -9.35 11.00 -0.67
C ALA A 94 -9.34 12.48 -0.24
N VAL A 95 -9.02 13.40 -1.15
CA VAL A 95 -8.78 14.82 -0.84
C VAL A 95 -9.99 15.50 -0.17
N PRO A 96 -11.24 15.40 -0.66
CA PRO A 96 -12.35 16.08 0.02
C PRO A 96 -12.64 15.51 1.42
N PHE A 97 -12.44 14.22 1.63
CA PHE A 97 -12.73 13.58 2.90
C PHE A 97 -11.58 13.66 3.91
N CYS A 98 -10.32 13.87 3.48
CA CYS A 98 -9.21 13.96 4.43
C CYS A 98 -9.33 15.15 5.37
N PHE A 99 -9.88 16.28 4.93
CA PHE A 99 -10.15 17.44 5.78
C PHE A 99 -11.21 17.15 6.84
N LEU A 100 -12.21 16.31 6.51
CA LEU A 100 -13.23 15.87 7.46
C LEU A 100 -12.72 14.79 8.43
N ALA A 101 -11.63 14.12 8.10
CA ALA A 101 -10.98 13.11 8.91
C ALA A 101 -9.82 13.66 9.76
N ALA A 102 -9.49 14.96 9.65
CA ALA A 102 -8.46 15.62 10.44
C ALA A 102 -9.06 16.26 11.69
N ARG A 103 -8.56 15.88 12.88
CA ARG A 103 -9.13 16.28 14.18
C ARG A 103 -9.03 17.79 14.43
N ASN A 104 -7.98 18.43 13.92
CA ASN A 104 -7.72 19.85 14.08
C ASN A 104 -8.57 20.76 13.19
N LEU A 105 -9.22 20.22 12.16
CA LEU A 105 -10.05 20.97 11.21
C LEU A 105 -11.53 20.66 11.33
N THR A 106 -11.88 19.47 11.79
CA THR A 106 -13.30 19.01 11.83
C THR A 106 -13.98 19.46 13.11
N PRO A 107 -15.04 20.29 13.02
CA PRO A 107 -15.74 20.81 14.22
C PRO A 107 -16.61 19.79 14.91
N ASN A 108 -17.00 18.70 14.21
CA ASN A 108 -17.98 17.72 14.69
C ASN A 108 -17.33 16.34 14.86
N ALA A 109 -17.29 15.84 16.09
CA ALA A 109 -16.72 14.54 16.42
C ALA A 109 -17.42 13.36 15.70
N VAL A 110 -18.70 13.49 15.39
CA VAL A 110 -19.45 12.44 14.66
C VAL A 110 -18.98 12.35 13.21
N VAL A 111 -18.85 13.50 12.52
CA VAL A 111 -18.33 13.57 11.14
C VAL A 111 -16.92 13.01 11.08
N PHE A 112 -16.06 13.43 12.00
CA PHE A 112 -14.70 12.92 12.14
C PHE A 112 -14.70 11.38 12.25
N GLN A 113 -15.49 10.83 13.19
CA GLN A 113 -15.51 9.39 13.43
C GLN A 113 -16.05 8.60 12.24
N ILE A 114 -17.13 9.07 11.60
CA ILE A 114 -17.72 8.42 10.43
C ILE A 114 -16.70 8.39 9.28
N THR A 115 -16.04 9.51 8.99
CA THR A 115 -15.07 9.59 7.90
C THR A 115 -13.84 8.71 8.17
N ARG A 116 -13.35 8.66 9.40
CA ARG A 116 -12.27 7.74 9.78
C ARG A 116 -12.67 6.27 9.65
N GLN A 117 -13.87 5.92 10.06
CA GLN A 117 -14.36 4.55 9.90
C GLN A 117 -14.54 4.18 8.43
N PHE A 118 -15.01 5.10 7.60
CA PHE A 118 -15.06 4.90 6.14
C PHE A 118 -13.68 4.57 5.57
N PHE A 119 -12.64 5.34 5.91
CA PHE A 119 -11.27 5.03 5.47
C PHE A 119 -10.74 3.70 6.04
N ASN A 120 -11.07 3.37 7.29
CA ASN A 120 -10.66 2.09 7.87
C ASN A 120 -11.33 0.90 7.17
N ILE A 121 -12.61 1.00 6.83
CA ILE A 121 -13.35 -0.05 6.14
C ILE A 121 -12.81 -0.24 4.72
N THR A 122 -12.68 0.84 3.93
CA THR A 122 -12.18 0.75 2.55
C THR A 122 -10.77 0.20 2.47
N ARG A 123 -9.90 0.53 3.43
CA ARG A 123 -8.56 -0.01 3.54
C ARG A 123 -8.53 -1.45 4.08
N GLY A 124 -9.50 -1.84 4.89
CA GLY A 124 -9.61 -3.18 5.45
C GLY A 124 -9.99 -4.24 4.44
N ILE A 125 -10.59 -3.86 3.31
CA ILE A 125 -10.94 -4.77 2.23
C ILE A 125 -9.75 -4.84 1.26
N ASN A 126 -9.26 -6.07 1.01
CA ASN A 126 -8.17 -6.28 0.05
C ASN A 126 -8.62 -5.89 -1.37
N GLU A 127 -7.72 -5.27 -2.15
CA GLU A 127 -8.00 -4.82 -3.51
C GLU A 127 -8.40 -5.95 -4.47
N ILE A 128 -7.93 -7.17 -4.25
CA ILE A 128 -8.31 -8.33 -5.06
C ILE A 128 -9.79 -8.67 -4.84
N ILE A 129 -10.27 -8.59 -3.60
CA ILE A 129 -11.69 -8.82 -3.28
C ILE A 129 -12.54 -7.74 -3.95
N LEU A 130 -12.12 -6.48 -3.88
CA LEU A 130 -12.81 -5.37 -4.56
C LEU A 130 -12.82 -5.58 -6.08
N ALA A 131 -11.71 -6.02 -6.67
CA ALA A 131 -11.63 -6.30 -8.10
C ALA A 131 -12.61 -7.42 -8.50
N LEU A 132 -12.68 -8.51 -7.73
CA LEU A 132 -13.64 -9.59 -7.99
C LEU A 132 -15.09 -9.10 -7.95
N VAL A 133 -15.43 -8.27 -6.95
CA VAL A 133 -16.77 -7.67 -6.85
C VAL A 133 -17.06 -6.77 -8.04
N PHE A 134 -16.11 -5.91 -8.43
CA PHE A 134 -16.31 -5.03 -9.58
C PHE A 134 -16.33 -5.78 -10.92
N VAL A 135 -15.49 -6.83 -11.07
CA VAL A 135 -15.54 -7.71 -12.26
C VAL A 135 -16.90 -8.39 -12.37
N ALA A 136 -17.46 -8.87 -11.25
CA ALA A 136 -18.80 -9.48 -11.25
C ALA A 136 -19.91 -8.46 -11.56
N ALA A 137 -19.75 -7.18 -11.18
CA ALA A 137 -20.75 -6.14 -11.36
C ALA A 137 -20.69 -5.46 -12.74
N VAL A 138 -19.47 -5.22 -13.27
CA VAL A 138 -19.26 -4.40 -14.49
C VAL A 138 -18.75 -5.23 -15.66
N GLY A 139 -18.27 -6.45 -15.41
CA GLY A 139 -17.69 -7.33 -16.42
C GLY A 139 -16.16 -7.36 -16.39
N LEU A 140 -15.57 -8.20 -17.23
CA LEU A 140 -14.10 -8.32 -17.39
C LEU A 140 -13.53 -7.08 -18.08
N GLY A 141 -12.31 -6.70 -17.72
CA GLY A 141 -11.57 -5.62 -18.37
C GLY A 141 -10.86 -4.69 -17.40
N PRO A 142 -10.18 -3.63 -17.88
CA PRO A 142 -9.34 -2.76 -17.05
C PRO A 142 -10.13 -1.88 -16.06
N PHE A 143 -11.37 -1.52 -16.38
CA PHE A 143 -12.17 -0.62 -15.57
C PHE A 143 -12.47 -1.12 -14.14
N PRO A 144 -12.86 -2.40 -13.91
CA PRO A 144 -12.95 -2.98 -12.58
C PRO A 144 -11.66 -2.86 -11.76
N GLY A 145 -10.50 -3.04 -12.39
CA GLY A 145 -9.19 -2.86 -11.77
C GLY A 145 -8.96 -1.43 -11.30
N VAL A 146 -9.29 -0.45 -12.15
CA VAL A 146 -9.24 0.98 -11.80
C VAL A 146 -10.11 1.27 -10.59
N LEU A 147 -11.37 0.77 -10.56
CA LEU A 147 -12.29 0.98 -9.44
C LEU A 147 -11.78 0.36 -8.13
N ALA A 148 -11.26 -0.85 -8.20
CA ALA A 148 -10.71 -1.54 -7.03
C ALA A 148 -9.53 -0.77 -6.41
N LEU A 149 -8.58 -0.33 -7.25
CA LEU A 149 -7.44 0.47 -6.81
C LEU A 149 -7.87 1.85 -6.30
N ALA A 150 -8.87 2.46 -6.92
CA ALA A 150 -9.40 3.76 -6.49
C ALA A 150 -10.02 3.71 -5.10
N VAL A 151 -10.93 2.75 -4.85
CA VAL A 151 -11.62 2.62 -3.57
C VAL A 151 -10.65 2.26 -2.44
N HIS A 152 -9.83 1.22 -2.65
CA HIS A 152 -8.82 0.82 -1.66
C HIS A 152 -7.79 1.94 -1.44
N GLY A 153 -7.32 2.58 -2.52
CA GLY A 153 -6.38 3.69 -2.47
C GLY A 153 -6.92 4.92 -1.76
N ALA A 154 -8.21 5.25 -1.94
CA ALA A 154 -8.84 6.36 -1.26
C ALA A 154 -8.83 6.19 0.27
N GLY A 155 -9.07 4.99 0.77
CA GLY A 155 -8.96 4.70 2.21
C GLY A 155 -7.56 4.90 2.75
N MET A 156 -6.54 4.45 2.01
CA MET A 156 -5.14 4.60 2.41
C MET A 156 -4.68 6.06 2.34
N LEU A 157 -4.88 6.72 1.20
CA LEU A 157 -4.48 8.12 1.00
C LEU A 157 -5.22 9.06 1.93
N GLY A 158 -6.54 8.87 2.09
CA GLY A 158 -7.35 9.71 2.97
C GLY A 158 -6.88 9.67 4.42
N LYS A 159 -6.46 8.49 4.89
CA LYS A 159 -5.88 8.36 6.24
C LYS A 159 -4.53 9.08 6.32
N PHE A 160 -3.59 8.83 5.40
CA PHE A 160 -2.29 9.50 5.41
C PHE A 160 -2.41 11.01 5.28
N PHE A 161 -3.30 11.50 4.42
CA PHE A 161 -3.54 12.92 4.23
C PHE A 161 -4.11 13.56 5.50
N SER A 162 -5.07 12.90 6.17
CA SER A 162 -5.62 13.42 7.42
C SER A 162 -4.60 13.42 8.57
N GLU A 163 -3.75 12.41 8.66
CA GLU A 163 -2.68 12.34 9.66
C GLU A 163 -1.63 13.44 9.41
N SER A 164 -1.22 13.67 8.16
CA SER A 164 -0.30 14.78 7.85
C SER A 164 -0.90 16.17 8.14
N ILE A 165 -2.22 16.35 8.00
CA ILE A 165 -2.90 17.58 8.41
C ILE A 165 -2.90 17.74 9.93
N GLU A 166 -2.97 16.66 10.70
CA GLU A 166 -2.93 16.72 12.16
C GLU A 166 -1.54 17.11 12.72
N GLU A 167 -0.47 16.83 11.96
CA GLU A 167 0.93 17.06 12.34
C GLU A 167 1.47 18.47 11.96
N ILE A 168 0.68 19.31 11.26
CA ILE A 168 1.13 20.64 10.82
C ILE A 168 1.36 21.62 11.98
N ASP A 169 2.22 22.61 11.73
CA ASP A 169 2.39 23.75 12.65
C ASP A 169 1.12 24.61 12.70
N GLN A 170 0.64 24.87 13.90
CA GLN A 170 -0.56 25.67 14.14
C GLN A 170 -0.29 27.19 14.05
N GLY A 171 0.96 27.64 14.16
CA GLY A 171 1.31 29.05 14.12
C GLY A 171 0.80 29.80 12.87
N PRO A 172 1.07 29.33 11.65
CA PRO A 172 0.53 29.93 10.44
C PRO A 172 -1.00 29.95 10.39
N ILE A 173 -1.66 28.93 10.95
CA ILE A 173 -3.12 28.85 11.00
C ILE A 173 -3.70 29.89 11.95
N GLU A 174 -3.10 30.04 13.14
CA GLU A 174 -3.52 31.05 14.12
C GLU A 174 -3.31 32.47 13.58
N ALA A 175 -2.20 32.71 12.89
CA ALA A 175 -1.93 33.98 12.23
C ALA A 175 -3.00 34.32 11.18
N LEU A 176 -3.40 33.36 10.36
CA LEU A 176 -4.49 33.54 9.38
C LEU A 176 -5.84 33.76 10.06
N ARG A 177 -6.14 33.06 11.15
CA ARG A 177 -7.38 33.28 11.91
C ARG A 177 -7.45 34.67 12.50
N SER A 178 -6.35 35.21 12.99
CA SER A 178 -6.29 36.58 13.56
C SER A 178 -6.54 37.67 12.54
N THR A 179 -6.30 37.40 11.25
CA THR A 179 -6.65 38.34 10.15
C THR A 179 -8.10 38.20 9.67
N GLY A 180 -8.90 37.31 10.27
CA GLY A 180 -10.29 37.06 9.86
C GLY A 180 -10.43 36.15 8.66
N ALA A 181 -9.41 35.34 8.31
CA ALA A 181 -9.45 34.41 7.19
C ALA A 181 -10.54 33.34 7.36
N GLY A 182 -11.31 33.08 6.30
CA GLY A 182 -12.32 32.06 6.27
C GLY A 182 -11.72 30.63 6.20
N PRO A 183 -12.54 29.56 6.44
CA PRO A 183 -12.05 28.18 6.48
C PRO A 183 -11.31 27.75 5.20
N VAL A 184 -11.80 28.14 4.02
CA VAL A 184 -11.18 27.81 2.73
C VAL A 184 -9.82 28.50 2.58
N GLN A 185 -9.70 29.75 3.02
CA GLN A 185 -8.42 30.49 3.00
C GLN A 185 -7.40 29.84 3.94
N ILE A 186 -7.82 29.37 5.11
CA ILE A 186 -6.97 28.66 6.05
C ILE A 186 -6.46 27.35 5.42
N ILE A 187 -7.31 26.61 4.73
CA ILE A 187 -6.90 25.38 4.04
C ILE A 187 -5.88 25.69 2.92
N ILE A 188 -6.16 26.67 2.06
CA ILE A 188 -5.30 26.95 0.91
C ILE A 188 -3.97 27.58 1.32
N PHE A 189 -3.95 28.50 2.26
CA PHE A 189 -2.76 29.27 2.59
C PHE A 189 -2.05 28.80 3.88
N GLY A 190 -2.77 28.12 4.78
CA GLY A 190 -2.20 27.64 6.04
C GLY A 190 -1.86 26.15 6.04
N VAL A 191 -2.77 25.31 5.52
CA VAL A 191 -2.64 23.84 5.59
C VAL A 191 -1.90 23.31 4.38
N LEU A 192 -2.42 23.57 3.17
CA LEU A 192 -1.95 22.95 1.94
C LEU A 192 -0.45 23.14 1.66
N PRO A 193 0.16 24.33 1.87
CA PRO A 193 1.59 24.50 1.66
C PRO A 193 2.46 23.63 2.55
N GLN A 194 1.99 23.30 3.75
CA GLN A 194 2.73 22.47 4.70
C GLN A 194 2.68 20.98 4.35
N VAL A 195 1.58 20.49 3.77
CA VAL A 195 1.35 19.05 3.54
C VAL A 195 1.61 18.60 2.11
N ILE A 196 1.62 19.51 1.12
CA ILE A 196 1.64 19.17 -0.30
C ILE A 196 2.84 18.30 -0.70
N THR A 197 4.02 18.58 -0.18
CA THR A 197 5.24 17.83 -0.45
C THR A 197 5.14 16.38 0.05
N ALA A 198 4.61 16.19 1.26
CA ALA A 198 4.36 14.88 1.83
C ALA A 198 3.28 14.14 1.05
N TRP A 199 2.20 14.81 0.65
CA TRP A 199 1.11 14.23 -0.13
C TRP A 199 1.61 13.73 -1.49
N ILE A 200 2.40 14.53 -2.22
CA ILE A 200 2.95 14.11 -3.50
C ILE A 200 3.84 12.88 -3.33
N ALA A 201 4.67 12.85 -2.28
CA ALA A 201 5.52 11.68 -2.01
C ALA A 201 4.71 10.40 -1.76
N VAL A 202 3.60 10.50 -1.01
CA VAL A 202 2.70 9.37 -0.72
C VAL A 202 1.91 8.95 -1.97
N VAL A 203 1.48 9.90 -2.81
CA VAL A 203 0.80 9.60 -4.09
C VAL A 203 1.73 8.86 -5.05
N LEU A 204 2.99 9.27 -5.18
CA LEU A 204 3.99 8.57 -5.99
C LEU A 204 4.25 7.15 -5.48
N TYR A 205 4.36 6.98 -4.16
CA TYR A 205 4.45 5.66 -3.54
C TYR A 205 3.20 4.80 -3.82
N ARG A 206 2.02 5.42 -3.77
CA ARG A 206 0.77 4.72 -4.09
C ARG A 206 0.70 4.29 -5.55
N PHE A 207 1.13 5.13 -6.48
CA PHE A 207 1.21 4.78 -7.90
C PHE A 207 2.10 3.55 -8.13
N GLU A 208 3.30 3.53 -7.53
CA GLU A 208 4.23 2.41 -7.61
C GLU A 208 3.61 1.11 -7.06
N THR A 209 2.94 1.21 -5.91
CA THR A 209 2.21 0.07 -5.31
C THR A 209 1.05 -0.37 -6.20
N ASN A 210 0.28 0.57 -6.74
CA ASN A 210 -0.84 0.28 -7.63
C ASN A 210 -0.40 -0.41 -8.92
N LEU A 211 0.80 -0.09 -9.44
CA LEU A 211 1.34 -0.76 -10.62
C LEU A 211 1.58 -2.26 -10.38
N ARG A 212 2.16 -2.60 -9.23
CA ARG A 212 2.33 -4.01 -8.82
C ARG A 212 0.98 -4.70 -8.58
N GLN A 213 0.05 -4.01 -7.94
CA GLN A 213 -1.30 -4.53 -7.69
C GLN A 213 -2.09 -4.72 -8.99
N ALA A 214 -1.98 -3.81 -9.96
CA ALA A 214 -2.63 -3.95 -11.25
C ALA A 214 -2.21 -5.23 -11.99
N THR A 215 -0.95 -5.65 -11.87
CA THR A 215 -0.51 -6.94 -12.44
C THR A 215 -1.22 -8.13 -11.77
N VAL A 216 -1.45 -8.08 -10.46
CA VAL A 216 -2.15 -9.13 -9.72
C VAL A 216 -3.66 -9.10 -10.01
N LEU A 217 -4.25 -7.91 -10.12
CA LEU A 217 -5.68 -7.77 -10.45
C LEU A 217 -6.01 -8.31 -11.85
N GLY A 218 -5.07 -8.25 -12.78
CA GLY A 218 -5.20 -8.89 -14.09
C GLY A 218 -5.47 -10.39 -14.01
N MET A 219 -4.93 -11.07 -13.00
CA MET A 219 -5.14 -12.51 -12.78
C MET A 219 -6.60 -12.86 -12.45
N VAL A 220 -7.38 -11.91 -11.92
CA VAL A 220 -8.80 -12.07 -11.60
C VAL A 220 -9.72 -11.46 -12.66
N GLY A 221 -9.17 -11.11 -13.84
CA GLY A 221 -9.95 -10.61 -14.97
C GLY A 221 -10.09 -9.10 -15.05
N ALA A 222 -9.29 -8.35 -14.28
CA ALA A 222 -9.24 -6.88 -14.31
C ALA A 222 -8.28 -6.31 -15.37
N GLY A 223 -8.01 -7.06 -16.44
CA GLY A 223 -7.19 -6.62 -17.59
C GLY A 223 -5.68 -6.57 -17.33
N GLY A 224 -4.94 -6.02 -18.28
CA GLY A 224 -3.50 -5.84 -18.18
C GLY A 224 -2.66 -7.10 -18.32
N ILE A 225 -1.35 -6.96 -18.05
CA ILE A 225 -0.37 -8.04 -18.25
C ILE A 225 -0.60 -9.28 -17.37
N GLY A 226 -1.28 -9.11 -16.23
CA GLY A 226 -1.62 -10.23 -15.35
C GLY A 226 -2.59 -11.22 -16.00
N PHE A 227 -3.45 -10.78 -16.90
CA PHE A 227 -4.34 -11.65 -17.66
C PHE A 227 -3.55 -12.54 -18.63
N GLU A 228 -2.57 -11.99 -19.34
CA GLU A 228 -1.67 -12.73 -20.23
C GLU A 228 -0.80 -13.74 -19.46
N LEU A 229 -0.32 -13.32 -18.27
CA LEU A 229 0.45 -14.21 -17.40
C LEU A 229 -0.34 -15.46 -17.00
N VAL A 230 -1.58 -15.29 -16.55
CA VAL A 230 -2.42 -16.44 -16.17
C VAL A 230 -2.85 -17.25 -17.40
N GLY A 231 -3.11 -16.60 -18.53
CA GLY A 231 -3.43 -17.24 -19.80
C GLY A 231 -2.31 -18.19 -20.24
N SER A 232 -1.07 -17.70 -20.30
CA SER A 232 0.10 -18.48 -20.69
C SER A 232 0.38 -19.63 -19.72
N MET A 233 0.20 -19.42 -18.40
CA MET A 233 0.34 -20.49 -17.40
C MET A 233 -0.69 -21.59 -17.56
N LYS A 234 -1.96 -21.24 -17.77
CA LYS A 234 -3.04 -22.23 -17.96
C LYS A 234 -2.90 -23.03 -19.25
N LEU A 235 -2.28 -22.44 -20.27
CA LEU A 235 -1.98 -23.09 -21.55
C LEU A 235 -0.64 -23.85 -21.53
N PHE A 236 0.06 -23.90 -20.38
CA PHE A 236 1.38 -24.54 -20.22
C PHE A 236 2.46 -23.95 -21.12
N GLN A 237 2.31 -22.69 -21.54
CA GLN A 237 3.27 -21.95 -22.36
C GLN A 237 4.31 -21.26 -21.45
N TYR A 238 5.19 -22.07 -20.83
CA TYR A 238 6.10 -21.61 -19.81
C TYR A 238 7.13 -20.57 -20.30
N GLN A 239 7.54 -20.64 -21.57
CA GLN A 239 8.45 -19.64 -22.16
C GLN A 239 7.76 -18.27 -22.34
N ASP A 240 6.47 -18.26 -22.68
CA ASP A 240 5.66 -17.04 -22.75
C ASP A 240 5.41 -16.47 -21.33
N THR A 241 5.14 -17.38 -20.37
CA THR A 241 5.00 -17.00 -18.95
C THR A 241 6.28 -16.32 -18.42
N SER A 242 7.47 -16.85 -18.75
CA SER A 242 8.73 -16.23 -18.33
C SER A 242 8.91 -14.85 -18.96
N MET A 243 8.49 -14.66 -20.20
CA MET A 243 8.52 -13.35 -20.85
C MET A 243 7.57 -12.36 -20.17
N CYS A 244 6.35 -12.77 -19.78
CA CYS A 244 5.44 -11.94 -18.99
C CYS A 244 6.10 -11.48 -17.68
N ILE A 245 6.74 -12.40 -16.95
CA ILE A 245 7.42 -12.09 -15.69
C ILE A 245 8.56 -11.09 -15.90
N LEU A 246 9.38 -11.25 -16.94
CA LEU A 246 10.45 -10.31 -17.26
C LEU A 246 9.92 -8.90 -17.56
N VAL A 247 8.86 -8.79 -18.35
CA VAL A 247 8.22 -7.51 -18.67
C VAL A 247 7.63 -6.87 -17.41
N ILE A 248 6.97 -7.63 -16.54
CA ILE A 248 6.45 -7.14 -15.26
C ILE A 248 7.59 -6.58 -14.38
N ILE A 249 8.68 -7.34 -14.24
CA ILE A 249 9.83 -6.91 -13.45
C ILE A 249 10.42 -5.62 -14.03
N ALA A 250 10.66 -5.57 -15.35
CA ALA A 250 11.21 -4.39 -16.01
C ALA A 250 10.29 -3.17 -15.81
N MET A 251 8.97 -3.33 -15.99
CA MET A 251 7.98 -2.26 -15.82
C MET A 251 7.97 -1.72 -14.38
N VAL A 252 7.98 -2.62 -13.38
CA VAL A 252 8.01 -2.23 -11.95
C VAL A 252 9.33 -1.52 -11.61
N MET A 253 10.48 -2.02 -12.08
CA MET A 253 11.78 -1.40 -11.84
C MET A 253 11.88 0.00 -12.45
N VAL A 254 11.37 0.18 -13.68
CA VAL A 254 11.34 1.50 -14.33
C VAL A 254 10.44 2.47 -13.56
N ALA A 255 9.26 2.04 -13.14
CA ALA A 255 8.35 2.86 -12.36
C ALA A 255 8.94 3.26 -10.99
N ASP A 256 9.58 2.32 -10.29
CA ASP A 256 10.25 2.58 -9.01
C ASP A 256 11.40 3.59 -9.18
N TYR A 257 12.24 3.41 -10.23
CA TYR A 257 13.31 4.33 -10.53
C TYR A 257 12.80 5.76 -10.81
N ILE A 258 11.74 5.90 -11.63
CA ILE A 258 11.14 7.19 -11.96
C ILE A 258 10.54 7.83 -10.70
N SER A 259 9.75 7.06 -9.92
CA SER A 259 9.12 7.54 -8.68
C SER A 259 10.14 8.00 -7.65
N THR A 260 11.25 7.27 -7.50
CA THR A 260 12.32 7.63 -6.58
C THR A 260 13.04 8.90 -7.01
N ARG A 261 13.31 9.08 -8.32
CA ARG A 261 13.91 10.32 -8.85
C ARG A 261 12.99 11.52 -8.67
N LEU A 262 11.68 11.36 -8.94
CA LEU A 262 10.71 12.43 -8.76
C LEU A 262 10.58 12.84 -7.30
N ARG A 263 10.50 11.88 -6.36
CA ARG A 263 10.48 12.17 -4.91
C ARG A 263 11.71 12.95 -4.47
N ALA A 264 12.91 12.52 -4.89
CA ALA A 264 14.16 13.20 -4.56
C ALA A 264 14.23 14.64 -5.12
N TRP A 265 13.70 14.88 -6.30
CA TRP A 265 13.63 16.19 -6.92
C TRP A 265 12.66 17.14 -6.17
N ILE A 266 11.47 16.65 -5.81
CA ILE A 266 10.45 17.43 -5.08
C ILE A 266 10.95 17.81 -3.68
N GLN A 267 11.60 16.88 -2.97
CA GLN A 267 12.16 17.14 -1.64
C GLN A 267 13.29 18.18 -1.64
N LYS A 268 14.12 18.21 -2.71
CA LYS A 268 15.16 19.22 -2.85
C LYS A 268 14.65 20.61 -3.16
N GLY A 269 13.48 20.72 -3.81
CA GLY A 269 12.86 22.00 -4.11
C GLY A 269 12.05 22.61 -2.95
N ALA A 270 11.88 21.87 -1.86
CA ALA A 270 11.14 22.31 -0.66
C ALA A 270 12.02 22.96 0.42
N HIS A 271 13.35 23.06 0.16
CA HIS A 271 14.35 23.78 0.96
C HIS A 271 14.81 25.01 0.19
#